data_0ebf34c1cecf4c7f7b5bba6305569947
#
_entry.id   0ebf34c1cecf4c7f7b5bba6305569947
#
_cell.length_a   1.000
_cell.length_b   1.000
_cell.length_c   1.000
_cell.angle_alpha   90.00
_cell.angle_beta   90.00
_cell.angle_gamma   90.00
#
_symmetry.space_group_name_H-M   'P 1'
#
loop_
_entity.id
_entity.type
_entity.pdbx_description
1 polymer ?
#
loop_
_entity_poly.entity_id
_entity_poly.type
_entity_poly.pdbx_seq_one_letter_code
_entity_poly.pdbx_strand_id
1 'polypeptide(L)'
;MSNRKLLPLFAFTLVLAATIGQTAHASQKTVRLAICQILVIDSDREGNFRRIEYALADAETKNADIAIFPESSVLGWENPEAHRLARPIPGADSDRIAELARKYKVMIAIGLDEKDGDRLYDSAILVDKSGELLWKHRKINVLPELMTPPYSQGRSEDIGVVETEFGRIAVLICADTFTDAHLQRLKALKPDLMLVPYGWAAPNDKWPDHSKELEALVKKRAAQVGCPMAGVDLVGEMTHGPWQGQTYGGSSFVADASGRILLTLRDRDTDMQVISVPVGSQAN
;
A
#
# COMPACT_ATOMS: atom_id res chain seq x y z
N MET A 1 49.41 -84.88 15.28
CA MET A 1 48.42 -84.23 16.15
C MET A 1 48.60 -82.74 15.94
N SER A 2 47.76 -82.08 15.10
CA SER A 2 47.92 -80.68 14.72
C SER A 2 46.65 -79.96 15.17
N ASN A 3 46.77 -79.07 16.16
CA ASN A 3 45.72 -78.20 16.61
C ASN A 3 45.66 -76.93 15.79
N ARG A 4 44.63 -76.85 14.92
CA ARG A 4 44.28 -75.62 14.29
C ARG A 4 43.34 -74.83 15.18
N LYS A 5 43.77 -73.58 15.62
CA LYS A 5 42.94 -72.61 16.31
C LYS A 5 42.19 -71.78 15.26
N LEU A 6 40.85 -71.78 15.34
CA LEU A 6 39.96 -70.88 14.59
C LEU A 6 39.98 -69.52 15.27
N LEU A 7 40.25 -68.45 14.48
CA LEU A 7 39.98 -67.06 14.88
C LEU A 7 38.53 -66.72 14.54
N PRO A 8 37.82 -65.95 15.39
CA PRO A 8 36.50 -65.45 15.08
C PRO A 8 36.60 -64.18 14.20
N LEU A 9 35.82 -64.18 13.14
CA LEU A 9 35.63 -63.06 12.23
C LEU A 9 34.67 -62.04 12.86
N PHE A 10 35.13 -60.86 13.27
CA PHE A 10 34.27 -59.75 13.71
C PHE A 10 33.74 -59.03 12.46
N ALA A 11 32.44 -59.15 12.22
CA ALA A 11 31.74 -58.33 11.23
C ALA A 11 31.46 -56.94 11.80
N PHE A 12 32.15 -55.94 11.26
CA PHE A 12 31.84 -54.52 11.53
C PHE A 12 30.64 -54.09 10.70
N THR A 13 29.48 -53.94 11.35
CA THR A 13 28.30 -53.34 10.73
C THR A 13 28.42 -51.83 10.78
N LEU A 14 28.68 -51.21 9.62
CA LEU A 14 28.73 -49.77 9.47
C LEU A 14 27.29 -49.23 9.44
N VAL A 15 26.84 -48.59 10.52
CA VAL A 15 25.56 -47.86 10.56
C VAL A 15 25.74 -46.48 9.97
N LEU A 16 25.28 -46.30 8.74
CA LEU A 16 25.25 -44.99 8.07
C LEU A 16 24.06 -44.20 8.65
N ALA A 17 24.31 -43.32 9.58
CA ALA A 17 23.30 -42.37 10.06
C ALA A 17 23.04 -41.28 8.99
N ALA A 18 21.95 -41.45 8.25
CA ALA A 18 21.47 -40.40 7.37
C ALA A 18 20.92 -39.22 8.22
N THR A 19 21.68 -38.16 8.36
CA THR A 19 21.17 -36.89 8.90
C THR A 19 20.22 -36.28 7.89
N ILE A 20 18.92 -36.43 8.10
CA ILE A 20 17.89 -35.68 7.38
C ILE A 20 18.01 -34.27 7.88
N GLY A 21 18.68 -33.41 7.08
CA GLY A 21 18.70 -31.98 7.30
C GLY A 21 17.26 -31.44 7.17
N GLN A 22 16.61 -31.19 8.29
CA GLN A 22 15.41 -30.36 8.30
C GLN A 22 15.84 -28.95 7.86
N THR A 23 15.58 -28.62 6.59
CA THR A 23 15.57 -27.23 6.16
C THR A 23 14.43 -26.56 6.92
N ALA A 24 14.76 -25.80 7.98
CA ALA A 24 13.80 -24.92 8.63
C ALA A 24 13.29 -23.96 7.55
N HIS A 25 12.07 -24.18 7.05
CA HIS A 25 11.37 -23.17 6.28
C HIS A 25 11.19 -22.00 7.23
N ALA A 26 11.94 -20.92 6.99
CA ALA A 26 11.68 -19.65 7.66
C ALA A 26 10.19 -19.36 7.43
N SER A 27 9.42 -19.26 8.51
CA SER A 27 7.99 -18.91 8.44
C SER A 27 7.87 -17.61 7.68
N GLN A 28 7.23 -17.65 6.50
CA GLN A 28 7.02 -16.45 5.69
C GLN A 28 6.21 -15.47 6.53
N LYS A 29 6.77 -14.27 6.74
CA LYS A 29 6.10 -13.22 7.50
C LYS A 29 4.83 -12.79 6.78
N THR A 30 3.75 -12.62 7.50
CA THR A 30 2.48 -12.11 6.96
C THR A 30 2.13 -10.79 7.62
N VAL A 31 1.51 -9.91 6.87
CA VAL A 31 0.92 -8.65 7.36
C VAL A 31 -0.58 -8.65 7.07
N ARG A 32 -1.37 -8.19 8.03
CA ARG A 32 -2.82 -8.05 7.89
C ARG A 32 -3.14 -6.64 7.43
N LEU A 33 -3.48 -6.52 6.14
CA LEU A 33 -3.82 -5.23 5.52
C LEU A 33 -5.32 -4.98 5.58
N ALA A 34 -5.72 -3.84 6.15
CA ALA A 34 -7.06 -3.28 6.00
C ALA A 34 -7.06 -2.37 4.77
N ILE A 35 -7.84 -2.75 3.77
CA ILE A 35 -8.03 -2.00 2.53
C ILE A 35 -9.27 -1.13 2.70
N CYS A 36 -9.06 0.18 2.88
CA CYS A 36 -10.09 1.12 3.32
C CYS A 36 -10.58 1.96 2.13
N GLN A 37 -11.45 1.39 1.31
CA GLN A 37 -12.12 2.07 0.20
C GLN A 37 -13.25 2.93 0.73
N ILE A 38 -12.97 4.21 0.98
CA ILE A 38 -13.91 5.14 1.61
C ILE A 38 -14.52 6.11 0.59
N LEU A 39 -15.72 6.62 0.92
CA LEU A 39 -16.27 7.80 0.25
C LEU A 39 -15.44 9.02 0.67
N VAL A 40 -14.95 9.77 -0.32
CA VAL A 40 -14.31 11.07 -0.10
C VAL A 40 -15.21 12.16 -0.70
N ILE A 41 -15.51 13.18 0.09
CA ILE A 41 -16.28 14.35 -0.34
C ILE A 41 -15.36 15.55 -0.33
N ASP A 42 -15.30 16.27 -1.45
CA ASP A 42 -14.45 17.43 -1.62
C ASP A 42 -14.71 18.47 -0.52
N SER A 43 -13.62 18.95 0.08
CA SER A 43 -13.61 19.96 1.15
C SER A 43 -14.32 19.58 2.46
N ASP A 44 -14.93 18.39 2.57
CA ASP A 44 -15.59 17.90 3.80
C ASP A 44 -14.58 17.26 4.76
N ARG A 45 -13.55 18.02 5.18
CA ARG A 45 -12.49 17.54 6.07
C ARG A 45 -13.02 16.75 7.26
N GLU A 46 -13.99 17.29 7.99
CA GLU A 46 -14.50 16.64 9.19
C GLU A 46 -15.31 15.38 8.88
N GLY A 47 -16.08 15.39 7.80
CA GLY A 47 -16.79 14.20 7.33
C GLY A 47 -15.83 13.11 6.85
N ASN A 48 -14.79 13.48 6.10
CA ASN A 48 -13.79 12.53 5.64
C ASN A 48 -13.00 11.94 6.82
N PHE A 49 -12.61 12.73 7.81
CA PHE A 49 -11.99 12.19 9.02
C PHE A 49 -12.91 11.24 9.79
N ARG A 50 -14.22 11.49 9.86
CA ARG A 50 -15.17 10.53 10.45
C ARG A 50 -15.20 9.22 9.68
N ARG A 51 -15.19 9.26 8.35
CA ARG A 51 -15.16 8.04 7.48
C ARG A 51 -13.87 7.26 7.66
N ILE A 52 -12.73 7.97 7.75
CA ILE A 52 -11.42 7.36 8.09
C ILE A 52 -11.51 6.67 9.44
N GLU A 53 -12.04 7.34 10.45
CA GLU A 53 -12.14 6.80 11.80
C GLU A 53 -13.07 5.57 11.86
N TYR A 54 -14.21 5.56 11.16
CA TYR A 54 -15.07 4.38 11.05
C TYR A 54 -14.34 3.17 10.43
N ALA A 55 -13.58 3.39 9.37
CA ALA A 55 -12.80 2.33 8.75
C ALA A 55 -11.71 1.80 9.70
N LEU A 56 -11.05 2.67 10.47
CA LEU A 56 -10.04 2.27 11.45
C LEU A 56 -10.63 1.48 12.62
N ALA A 57 -11.82 1.87 13.11
CA ALA A 57 -12.51 1.12 14.16
C ALA A 57 -12.84 -0.31 13.71
N ASP A 58 -13.30 -0.48 12.47
CA ASP A 58 -13.55 -1.81 11.90
C ASP A 58 -12.24 -2.59 11.67
N ALA A 59 -11.18 -1.93 11.21
CA ALA A 59 -9.85 -2.51 11.03
C ALA A 59 -9.26 -3.04 12.36
N GLU A 60 -9.41 -2.30 13.46
CA GLU A 60 -9.01 -2.74 14.80
C GLU A 60 -9.73 -4.02 15.22
N THR A 61 -11.06 -4.08 15.04
CA THR A 61 -11.84 -5.28 15.41
C THR A 61 -11.41 -6.53 14.65
N LYS A 62 -10.85 -6.34 13.43
CA LYS A 62 -10.34 -7.39 12.57
C LYS A 62 -8.83 -7.61 12.75
N ASN A 63 -8.20 -6.98 13.73
CA ASN A 63 -6.76 -7.08 14.05
C ASN A 63 -5.87 -6.77 12.83
N ALA A 64 -6.13 -5.67 12.13
CA ALA A 64 -5.28 -5.21 11.05
C ALA A 64 -3.96 -4.66 11.60
N ASP A 65 -2.87 -4.93 10.89
CA ASP A 65 -1.54 -4.39 11.20
C ASP A 65 -1.35 -3.03 10.53
N ILE A 66 -1.81 -2.91 9.28
CA ILE A 66 -1.71 -1.70 8.45
C ILE A 66 -3.07 -1.42 7.83
N ALA A 67 -3.54 -0.17 7.93
CA ALA A 67 -4.68 0.34 7.20
C ALA A 67 -4.19 1.25 6.06
N ILE A 68 -4.65 1.01 4.85
CA ILE A 68 -4.34 1.85 3.69
C ILE A 68 -5.60 2.54 3.18
N PHE A 69 -5.47 3.85 2.93
CA PHE A 69 -6.52 4.76 2.48
C PHE A 69 -6.19 5.35 1.10
N PRO A 70 -7.21 5.88 0.38
CA PRO A 70 -7.03 6.48 -0.93
C PRO A 70 -6.15 7.74 -0.96
N GLU A 71 -5.92 8.22 -2.18
CA GLU A 71 -5.33 9.51 -2.52
C GLU A 71 -6.21 10.66 -2.01
N SER A 72 -5.60 11.78 -1.54
CA SER A 72 -6.29 12.98 -1.05
C SER A 72 -7.53 12.70 -0.18
N SER A 73 -7.42 11.74 0.72
CA SER A 73 -8.53 11.20 1.54
C SER A 73 -9.21 12.22 2.44
N VAL A 74 -8.64 13.43 2.62
CA VAL A 74 -9.17 14.45 3.54
C VAL A 74 -9.85 15.59 2.82
N LEU A 75 -9.36 16.02 1.65
CA LEU A 75 -9.90 17.17 0.93
C LEU A 75 -10.51 16.83 -0.43
N GLY A 76 -10.27 15.62 -0.94
CA GLY A 76 -10.65 15.22 -2.29
C GLY A 76 -9.56 15.52 -3.32
N TRP A 77 -9.38 14.59 -4.25
CA TRP A 77 -8.34 14.67 -5.29
C TRP A 77 -8.69 15.69 -6.37
N GLU A 78 -7.68 16.46 -6.81
CA GLU A 78 -7.81 17.57 -7.81
C GLU A 78 -8.84 18.63 -7.39
N ASN A 79 -9.03 18.82 -6.09
CA ASN A 79 -9.90 19.83 -5.52
C ASN A 79 -9.17 21.18 -5.42
N PRO A 80 -9.54 22.23 -6.20
CA PRO A 80 -8.86 23.53 -6.16
C PRO A 80 -8.94 24.24 -4.81
N GLU A 81 -9.94 23.93 -3.97
CA GLU A 81 -10.03 24.46 -2.60
C GLU A 81 -8.87 23.94 -1.71
N ALA A 82 -8.19 22.86 -2.09
CA ALA A 82 -7.01 22.38 -1.38
C ALA A 82 -5.89 23.43 -1.32
N HIS A 83 -5.77 24.34 -2.31
CA HIS A 83 -4.84 25.47 -2.24
C HIS A 83 -5.01 26.34 -1.00
N ARG A 84 -6.24 26.46 -0.52
CA ARG A 84 -6.62 27.24 0.68
C ARG A 84 -6.72 26.38 1.92
N LEU A 85 -7.16 25.13 1.77
CA LEU A 85 -7.53 24.25 2.89
C LEU A 85 -6.40 23.35 3.37
N ALA A 86 -5.48 22.96 2.48
CA ALA A 86 -4.40 22.03 2.82
C ALA A 86 -3.51 22.56 3.95
N ARG A 87 -2.97 21.63 4.72
CA ARG A 87 -2.11 21.86 5.88
C ARG A 87 -0.69 21.37 5.57
N PRO A 88 0.33 21.90 6.28
CA PRO A 88 1.68 21.33 6.16
C PRO A 88 1.73 19.88 6.69
N ILE A 89 2.73 19.12 6.24
CA ILE A 89 3.08 17.81 6.75
C ILE A 89 4.56 17.85 7.22
N PRO A 90 4.83 17.69 8.54
CA PRO A 90 3.90 17.51 9.65
C PRO A 90 3.02 18.73 9.93
N GLY A 91 1.81 18.50 10.45
CA GLY A 91 0.84 19.53 10.81
C GLY A 91 -0.53 18.92 11.16
N ALA A 92 -1.53 19.78 11.34
CA ALA A 92 -2.79 19.40 11.99
C ALA A 92 -3.48 18.15 11.40
N ASP A 93 -3.43 17.92 10.08
CA ASP A 93 -4.05 16.73 9.48
C ASP A 93 -3.21 15.48 9.75
N SER A 94 -1.90 15.54 9.56
CA SER A 94 -1.00 14.42 9.87
C SER A 94 -0.95 14.11 11.36
N ASP A 95 -1.06 15.13 12.23
CA ASP A 95 -1.12 14.95 13.69
C ASP A 95 -2.39 14.19 14.08
N ARG A 96 -3.53 14.52 13.44
CA ARG A 96 -4.80 13.81 13.66
C ARG A 96 -4.72 12.36 13.16
N ILE A 97 -4.07 12.09 12.04
CA ILE A 97 -3.80 10.72 11.58
C ILE A 97 -2.91 9.98 12.61
N ALA A 98 -1.89 10.64 13.15
CA ALA A 98 -1.03 10.08 14.20
C ALA A 98 -1.82 9.75 15.48
N GLU A 99 -2.77 10.59 15.88
CA GLU A 99 -3.68 10.31 17.00
C GLU A 99 -4.57 9.08 16.72
N LEU A 100 -5.11 8.97 15.51
CA LEU A 100 -5.91 7.82 15.11
C LEU A 100 -5.09 6.54 15.07
N ALA A 101 -3.84 6.58 14.58
CA ALA A 101 -2.92 5.44 14.59
C ALA A 101 -2.67 4.92 16.02
N ARG A 102 -2.42 5.83 16.97
CA ARG A 102 -2.29 5.50 18.40
C ARG A 102 -3.56 4.91 18.99
N LYS A 103 -4.71 5.54 18.69
CA LYS A 103 -6.01 5.13 19.23
C LYS A 103 -6.38 3.72 18.81
N TYR A 104 -6.22 3.40 17.53
CA TYR A 104 -6.60 2.11 16.93
C TYR A 104 -5.45 1.11 16.84
N LYS A 105 -4.23 1.48 17.29
CA LYS A 105 -3.02 0.64 17.32
C LYS A 105 -2.69 0.02 15.97
N VAL A 106 -2.91 0.76 14.89
CA VAL A 106 -2.71 0.33 13.51
C VAL A 106 -1.78 1.31 12.80
N MET A 107 -0.86 0.79 11.97
CA MET A 107 -0.08 1.63 11.05
C MET A 107 -1.00 2.16 9.96
N ILE A 108 -0.86 3.42 9.57
CA ILE A 108 -1.74 4.07 8.58
C ILE A 108 -0.92 4.58 7.40
N ALA A 109 -1.29 4.13 6.19
CA ALA A 109 -0.85 4.72 4.92
C ALA A 109 -2.03 5.48 4.31
N ILE A 110 -1.86 6.77 3.97
CA ILE A 110 -2.96 7.63 3.52
C ILE A 110 -2.48 8.77 2.63
N GLY A 111 -3.27 9.06 1.58
CA GLY A 111 -3.07 10.26 0.76
C GLY A 111 -3.66 11.51 1.40
N LEU A 112 -2.91 12.61 1.33
CA LEU A 112 -3.25 13.93 1.89
C LEU A 112 -2.81 15.04 0.95
N ASP A 113 -3.53 16.16 0.96
CA ASP A 113 -3.07 17.39 0.34
C ASP A 113 -2.12 18.13 1.28
N GLU A 114 -0.90 18.43 0.81
CA GLU A 114 0.15 19.07 1.59
C GLU A 114 0.39 20.52 1.13
N LYS A 115 0.35 21.45 2.06
CA LYS A 115 0.78 22.84 1.85
C LYS A 115 2.23 23.01 2.31
N ASP A 116 3.10 23.52 1.41
CA ASP A 116 4.49 23.85 1.73
C ASP A 116 4.83 25.23 1.13
N GLY A 117 4.81 26.25 1.97
CA GLY A 117 4.84 27.64 1.52
C GLY A 117 3.65 27.96 0.61
N ASP A 118 3.94 28.42 -0.61
CA ASP A 118 2.92 28.72 -1.62
C ASP A 118 2.56 27.51 -2.49
N ARG A 119 3.25 26.38 -2.30
CA ARG A 119 3.04 25.17 -3.11
C ARG A 119 2.03 24.23 -2.46
N LEU A 120 1.23 23.60 -3.32
CA LEU A 120 0.36 22.50 -2.98
C LEU A 120 0.94 21.22 -3.57
N TYR A 121 1.00 20.16 -2.78
CA TYR A 121 1.42 18.82 -3.19
C TYR A 121 0.33 17.80 -2.90
N ASP A 122 0.18 16.86 -3.80
CA ASP A 122 -0.47 15.59 -3.53
C ASP A 122 0.57 14.69 -2.84
N SER A 123 0.32 14.33 -1.59
CA SER A 123 1.26 13.63 -0.72
C SER A 123 0.65 12.40 -0.11
N ALA A 124 1.47 11.41 0.20
CA ALA A 124 1.07 10.27 1.02
C ALA A 124 2.01 10.12 2.21
N ILE A 125 1.45 9.71 3.34
CA ILE A 125 2.21 9.48 4.57
C ILE A 125 2.06 8.04 5.04
N LEU A 126 3.09 7.56 5.75
CA LEU A 126 3.04 6.34 6.54
C LEU A 126 3.32 6.71 8.00
N VAL A 127 2.36 6.40 8.86
CA VAL A 127 2.42 6.65 10.30
C VAL A 127 2.33 5.32 11.03
N ASP A 128 3.22 5.06 11.97
CA ASP A 128 3.18 3.83 12.75
C ASP A 128 2.13 3.85 13.87
N LYS A 129 1.91 2.70 14.51
CA LYS A 129 0.94 2.55 15.61
C LYS A 129 1.29 3.36 16.88
N SER A 130 2.50 3.91 16.99
CA SER A 130 2.89 4.85 18.04
C SER A 130 2.55 6.30 17.69
N GLY A 131 2.14 6.54 16.43
CA GLY A 131 1.89 7.85 15.87
C GLY A 131 3.13 8.56 15.35
N GLU A 132 4.22 7.85 15.13
CA GLU A 132 5.42 8.40 14.49
C GLU A 132 5.20 8.48 12.97
N LEU A 133 5.49 9.64 12.38
CA LEU A 133 5.52 9.83 10.93
C LEU A 133 6.79 9.20 10.36
N LEU A 134 6.66 7.97 9.85
CA LEU A 134 7.80 7.20 9.33
C LEU A 134 8.23 7.63 7.94
N TRP A 135 7.28 8.03 7.09
CA TRP A 135 7.52 8.35 5.69
C TRP A 135 6.56 9.40 5.17
N LYS A 136 7.05 10.23 4.24
CA LYS A 136 6.25 11.12 3.41
C LYS A 136 6.74 11.03 1.97
N HIS A 137 5.82 10.83 1.04
CA HIS A 137 6.05 10.84 -0.40
C HIS A 137 5.21 11.95 -1.04
N ARG A 138 5.77 12.74 -1.94
CA ARG A 138 5.08 13.71 -2.79
C ARG A 138 4.93 13.12 -4.18
N LYS A 139 3.73 13.12 -4.73
CA LYS A 139 3.43 12.61 -6.06
C LYS A 139 4.32 13.27 -7.11
N ILE A 140 4.93 12.42 -7.94
CA ILE A 140 5.87 12.84 -8.99
C ILE A 140 5.10 13.09 -10.29
N ASN A 141 4.24 12.16 -10.67
CA ASN A 141 3.42 12.24 -11.87
C ASN A 141 2.07 12.93 -11.56
N VAL A 142 2.09 14.23 -11.43
CA VAL A 142 0.87 15.04 -11.34
C VAL A 142 0.23 15.17 -12.73
N LEU A 143 -1.08 15.40 -12.79
CA LEU A 143 -1.86 15.63 -14.02
C LEU A 143 -2.22 17.12 -14.10
N PRO A 144 -1.32 17.97 -14.61
CA PRO A 144 -1.43 19.44 -14.45
C PRO A 144 -2.64 20.04 -15.18
N GLU A 145 -3.23 19.30 -16.11
CA GLU A 145 -4.42 19.71 -16.85
C GLU A 145 -5.73 19.60 -16.05
N LEU A 146 -5.71 18.88 -14.90
CA LEU A 146 -6.94 18.59 -14.15
C LEU A 146 -7.29 19.68 -13.13
N MET A 147 -6.34 20.47 -12.67
CA MET A 147 -6.56 21.54 -11.68
C MET A 147 -5.77 22.80 -12.02
N THR A 148 -6.33 23.96 -11.72
CA THR A 148 -5.64 25.25 -11.89
C THR A 148 -5.71 26.08 -10.61
N PRO A 149 -4.53 26.47 -10.01
CA PRO A 149 -3.18 26.00 -10.37
C PRO A 149 -2.99 24.50 -10.07
N PRO A 150 -2.08 23.81 -10.78
CA PRO A 150 -1.87 22.39 -10.57
C PRO A 150 -1.11 22.08 -9.27
N TYR A 151 -1.10 20.82 -8.86
CA TYR A 151 -0.16 20.34 -7.85
C TYR A 151 1.29 20.58 -8.27
N SER A 152 2.14 20.89 -7.31
CA SER A 152 3.60 20.87 -7.48
C SER A 152 4.11 19.43 -7.52
N GLN A 153 5.10 19.18 -8.38
CA GLN A 153 5.67 17.84 -8.53
C GLN A 153 6.63 17.50 -7.38
N GLY A 154 6.57 16.24 -6.92
CA GLY A 154 7.60 15.59 -6.14
C GLY A 154 8.85 15.30 -7.00
N ARG A 155 9.82 14.60 -6.42
CA ARG A 155 11.10 14.28 -7.07
C ARG A 155 11.28 12.77 -7.15
N SER A 156 11.71 12.27 -8.31
CA SER A 156 11.96 10.84 -8.50
C SER A 156 13.09 10.32 -7.60
N GLU A 157 14.03 11.19 -7.20
CA GLU A 157 15.10 10.86 -6.26
C GLU A 157 14.58 10.51 -4.87
N ASP A 158 13.40 11.00 -4.50
CA ASP A 158 12.77 10.78 -3.19
C ASP A 158 11.97 9.45 -3.13
N ILE A 159 11.92 8.68 -4.23
CA ILE A 159 11.39 7.31 -4.19
C ILE A 159 12.28 6.48 -3.26
N GLY A 160 11.68 5.91 -2.23
CA GLY A 160 12.39 5.17 -1.19
C GLY A 160 11.55 4.07 -0.56
N VAL A 161 12.14 3.45 0.44
CA VAL A 161 11.50 2.48 1.32
C VAL A 161 11.81 2.84 2.76
N VAL A 162 10.93 2.50 3.67
CA VAL A 162 11.12 2.65 5.10
C VAL A 162 11.13 1.28 5.78
N GLU A 163 12.10 1.07 6.69
CA GLU A 163 12.16 -0.14 7.49
C GLU A 163 11.08 -0.11 8.57
N THR A 164 10.31 -1.18 8.68
CA THR A 164 9.25 -1.33 9.67
C THR A 164 9.29 -2.71 10.31
N GLU A 165 8.48 -2.92 11.35
CA GLU A 165 8.30 -4.25 11.92
C GLU A 165 7.75 -5.28 10.91
N PHE A 166 7.13 -4.83 9.79
CA PHE A 166 6.58 -5.69 8.73
C PHE A 166 7.53 -5.87 7.54
N GLY A 167 8.72 -5.25 7.58
CA GLY A 167 9.70 -5.23 6.49
C GLY A 167 9.81 -3.86 5.85
N ARG A 168 10.35 -3.84 4.64
CA ARG A 168 10.63 -2.63 3.87
C ARG A 168 9.37 -2.21 3.10
N ILE A 169 8.75 -1.14 3.53
CA ILE A 169 7.52 -0.63 2.92
C ILE A 169 7.84 0.53 1.98
N ALA A 170 7.28 0.47 0.77
CA ALA A 170 7.26 1.58 -0.17
C ALA A 170 5.86 2.21 -0.24
N VAL A 171 5.81 3.52 -0.39
CA VAL A 171 4.58 4.25 -0.69
C VAL A 171 4.81 5.06 -1.95
N LEU A 172 3.97 4.85 -2.96
CA LEU A 172 3.83 5.67 -4.18
C LEU A 172 2.39 6.17 -4.27
N ILE A 173 2.12 7.10 -5.18
CA ILE A 173 0.78 7.63 -5.37
C ILE A 173 0.35 7.43 -6.82
N CYS A 174 -0.74 6.71 -7.05
CA CYS A 174 -1.50 6.63 -8.30
C CYS A 174 -0.61 6.62 -9.57
N ALA A 175 -0.59 7.71 -10.32
CA ALA A 175 0.14 7.87 -11.58
C ALA A 175 1.66 7.71 -11.46
N ASP A 176 2.25 7.74 -10.27
CA ASP A 176 3.66 7.39 -10.09
C ASP A 176 3.95 5.96 -10.55
N THR A 177 2.94 5.09 -10.43
CA THR A 177 3.04 3.69 -10.88
C THR A 177 2.96 3.52 -12.39
N PHE A 178 2.66 4.57 -13.19
CA PHE A 178 2.59 4.49 -14.65
C PHE A 178 3.99 4.49 -15.28
N THR A 179 4.99 5.05 -14.60
CA THR A 179 6.34 5.25 -15.11
C THR A 179 7.25 4.08 -14.76
N ASP A 180 7.70 3.34 -15.77
CA ASP A 180 8.57 2.17 -15.57
C ASP A 180 9.89 2.51 -14.86
N ALA A 181 10.46 3.70 -15.07
CA ALA A 181 11.67 4.13 -14.38
C ALA A 181 11.49 4.24 -12.86
N HIS A 182 10.31 4.70 -12.39
CA HIS A 182 9.99 4.75 -10.96
C HIS A 182 9.95 3.35 -10.35
N LEU A 183 9.32 2.39 -11.05
CA LEU A 183 9.22 1.01 -10.59
C LEU A 183 10.58 0.28 -10.64
N GLN A 184 11.43 0.59 -11.63
CA GLN A 184 12.80 0.04 -11.69
C GLN A 184 13.63 0.55 -10.51
N ARG A 185 13.54 1.87 -10.20
CA ARG A 185 14.19 2.44 -9.04
C ARG A 185 13.71 1.78 -7.75
N LEU A 186 12.39 1.63 -7.60
CA LEU A 186 11.80 0.98 -6.43
C LEU A 186 12.23 -0.47 -6.30
N LYS A 187 12.24 -1.24 -7.41
CA LYS A 187 12.73 -2.63 -7.44
C LYS A 187 14.15 -2.77 -6.94
N ALA A 188 15.04 -1.83 -7.32
CA ALA A 188 16.44 -1.83 -6.85
C ALA A 188 16.55 -1.65 -5.32
N LEU A 189 15.55 -1.02 -4.70
CA LEU A 189 15.44 -0.86 -3.26
C LEU A 189 14.86 -2.08 -2.55
N LYS A 190 14.39 -3.11 -3.28
CA LYS A 190 13.87 -4.38 -2.76
C LYS A 190 12.80 -4.19 -1.66
N PRO A 191 11.67 -3.54 -1.94
CA PRO A 191 10.57 -3.45 -0.97
C PRO A 191 9.97 -4.83 -0.70
N ASP A 192 9.47 -5.03 0.52
CA ASP A 192 8.70 -6.21 0.92
C ASP A 192 7.20 -6.03 0.70
N LEU A 193 6.75 -4.76 0.61
CA LEU A 193 5.36 -4.37 0.39
C LEU A 193 5.31 -3.00 -0.28
N MET A 194 4.39 -2.83 -1.23
CA MET A 194 4.09 -1.55 -1.87
C MET A 194 2.64 -1.13 -1.58
N LEU A 195 2.46 0.06 -1.02
CA LEU A 195 1.17 0.67 -0.70
C LEU A 195 0.94 1.85 -1.65
N VAL A 196 -0.19 1.86 -2.34
CA VAL A 196 -0.47 2.88 -3.37
C VAL A 196 -1.88 3.43 -3.23
N PRO A 197 -2.05 4.62 -2.61
CA PRO A 197 -3.25 5.42 -2.73
C PRO A 197 -3.55 5.78 -4.17
N TYR A 198 -4.81 5.64 -4.60
CA TYR A 198 -5.31 5.99 -5.93
C TYR A 198 -6.47 6.98 -5.85
N GLY A 199 -6.58 7.82 -6.88
CA GLY A 199 -7.76 8.56 -7.30
C GLY A 199 -8.07 8.16 -8.75
N TRP A 200 -8.85 7.08 -8.95
CA TRP A 200 -9.07 6.44 -10.25
C TRP A 200 -10.47 6.74 -10.77
N ALA A 201 -10.61 7.82 -11.55
CA ALA A 201 -11.90 8.30 -12.02
C ALA A 201 -12.11 8.05 -13.52
N ALA A 202 -13.38 7.82 -13.89
CA ALA A 202 -13.82 7.74 -15.27
C ALA A 202 -15.29 8.15 -15.40
N PRO A 203 -15.77 8.47 -16.63
CA PRO A 203 -17.19 8.60 -16.89
C PRO A 203 -17.98 7.37 -16.41
N ASN A 204 -19.14 7.59 -15.81
CA ASN A 204 -19.90 6.52 -15.14
C ASN A 204 -20.28 5.36 -16.10
N ASP A 205 -20.43 5.64 -17.39
CA ASP A 205 -20.71 4.63 -18.43
C ASP A 205 -19.50 3.73 -18.76
N LYS A 206 -18.32 4.06 -18.28
CA LYS A 206 -17.10 3.23 -18.43
C LYS A 206 -16.96 2.16 -17.35
N TRP A 207 -17.71 2.29 -16.28
CA TRP A 207 -17.72 1.31 -15.20
C TRP A 207 -18.69 0.15 -15.50
N PRO A 208 -18.38 -1.11 -15.09
CA PRO A 208 -17.18 -1.52 -14.31
C PRO A 208 -15.94 -1.80 -15.16
N ASP A 209 -15.97 -1.61 -16.49
CA ASP A 209 -14.84 -1.99 -17.35
C ASP A 209 -13.55 -1.22 -17.00
N HIS A 210 -13.68 0.04 -16.57
CA HIS A 210 -12.52 0.87 -16.15
C HIS A 210 -11.80 0.30 -14.93
N SER A 211 -12.48 -0.46 -14.07
CA SER A 211 -11.82 -1.14 -12.94
C SER A 211 -10.80 -2.20 -13.39
N LYS A 212 -11.02 -2.80 -14.56
CA LYS A 212 -10.10 -3.80 -15.14
C LYS A 212 -8.75 -3.20 -15.53
N GLU A 213 -8.72 -1.90 -15.85
CA GLU A 213 -7.48 -1.18 -16.13
C GLU A 213 -6.65 -1.03 -14.86
N LEU A 214 -7.27 -0.65 -13.73
CA LEU A 214 -6.61 -0.59 -12.44
C LEU A 214 -6.16 -1.97 -11.97
N GLU A 215 -6.99 -3.01 -12.13
CA GLU A 215 -6.60 -4.38 -11.84
C GLU A 215 -5.37 -4.80 -12.61
N ALA A 216 -5.37 -4.57 -13.93
CA ALA A 216 -4.25 -4.91 -14.80
C ALA A 216 -2.97 -4.16 -14.41
N LEU A 217 -3.11 -2.89 -14.03
CA LEU A 217 -1.99 -2.07 -13.53
C LEU A 217 -1.42 -2.64 -12.24
N VAL A 218 -2.24 -2.92 -11.23
CA VAL A 218 -1.81 -3.48 -9.95
C VAL A 218 -1.09 -4.82 -10.15
N LYS A 219 -1.66 -5.73 -10.95
CA LYS A 219 -1.04 -7.01 -11.31
C LYS A 219 0.34 -6.83 -11.94
N LYS A 220 0.42 -5.97 -12.97
CA LYS A 220 1.65 -5.70 -13.70
C LYS A 220 2.72 -5.14 -12.78
N ARG A 221 2.38 -4.17 -11.92
CA ARG A 221 3.34 -3.45 -11.08
C ARG A 221 3.83 -4.29 -9.91
N ALA A 222 2.96 -5.07 -9.28
CA ALA A 222 3.37 -6.05 -8.27
C ALA A 222 4.40 -7.04 -8.84
N ALA A 223 4.11 -7.65 -10.00
CA ALA A 223 5.03 -8.57 -10.67
C ALA A 223 6.34 -7.90 -11.13
N GLN A 224 6.27 -6.66 -11.63
CA GLN A 224 7.45 -5.92 -12.09
C GLN A 224 8.42 -5.61 -10.96
N VAL A 225 7.91 -5.16 -9.80
CA VAL A 225 8.73 -4.86 -8.62
C VAL A 225 9.14 -6.15 -7.91
N GLY A 226 8.28 -7.17 -7.91
CA GLY A 226 8.50 -8.45 -7.26
C GLY A 226 8.13 -8.43 -5.77
N CYS A 227 7.18 -7.58 -5.39
CA CYS A 227 6.61 -7.55 -4.03
C CYS A 227 5.08 -7.42 -4.09
N PRO A 228 4.35 -7.82 -3.04
CA PRO A 228 2.93 -7.57 -2.94
C PRO A 228 2.62 -6.08 -3.06
N MET A 229 1.47 -5.77 -3.66
CA MET A 229 0.98 -4.40 -3.84
C MET A 229 -0.48 -4.30 -3.40
N ALA A 230 -0.78 -3.28 -2.61
CA ALA A 230 -2.14 -2.85 -2.32
C ALA A 230 -2.39 -1.51 -3.00
N GLY A 231 -3.32 -1.50 -3.97
CA GLY A 231 -3.82 -0.29 -4.63
C GLY A 231 -5.20 0.04 -4.10
N VAL A 232 -5.38 1.23 -3.52
CA VAL A 232 -6.64 1.60 -2.84
C VAL A 232 -7.19 2.87 -3.42
N ASP A 233 -8.36 2.75 -4.08
CA ASP A 233 -9.08 3.85 -4.69
C ASP A 233 -10.22 4.35 -3.78
N LEU A 234 -10.60 5.61 -3.95
CA LEU A 234 -11.77 6.20 -3.29
C LEU A 234 -13.05 5.88 -4.06
N VAL A 235 -14.19 6.15 -3.43
CA VAL A 235 -15.48 6.23 -4.11
C VAL A 235 -16.05 7.64 -3.97
N GLY A 236 -16.85 8.06 -4.93
CA GLY A 236 -17.46 9.37 -4.99
C GLY A 236 -17.52 9.92 -6.39
N GLU A 237 -17.65 11.23 -6.49
CA GLU A 237 -17.71 11.95 -7.76
C GLU A 237 -16.69 13.09 -7.76
N MET A 238 -16.02 13.28 -8.88
CA MET A 238 -15.14 14.40 -9.12
C MET A 238 -15.97 15.67 -9.33
N THR A 239 -15.86 16.66 -8.43
CA THR A 239 -16.75 17.83 -8.44
C THR A 239 -16.15 19.04 -9.13
N HIS A 240 -14.89 18.96 -9.57
CA HIS A 240 -14.14 20.08 -10.16
C HIS A 240 -13.36 19.67 -11.41
N GLY A 241 -12.86 20.68 -12.12
CA GLY A 241 -11.94 20.53 -13.24
C GLY A 241 -12.59 19.94 -14.51
N PRO A 242 -11.76 19.57 -15.50
CA PRO A 242 -12.24 19.07 -16.79
C PRO A 242 -12.88 17.68 -16.71
N TRP A 243 -12.68 16.95 -15.59
CA TRP A 243 -13.29 15.64 -15.34
C TRP A 243 -14.48 15.71 -14.38
N GLN A 244 -15.03 16.91 -14.14
CA GLN A 244 -16.22 17.06 -13.30
C GLN A 244 -17.36 16.12 -13.76
N GLY A 245 -17.99 15.43 -12.80
CA GLY A 245 -19.04 14.43 -13.04
C GLY A 245 -18.50 13.02 -13.33
N GLN A 246 -17.19 12.83 -13.38
CA GLN A 246 -16.62 11.48 -13.42
C GLN A 246 -16.71 10.81 -12.04
N THR A 247 -16.87 9.49 -12.07
CA THR A 247 -17.03 8.66 -10.88
C THR A 247 -15.69 8.05 -10.47
N TYR A 248 -15.32 8.16 -9.20
CA TYR A 248 -14.29 7.33 -8.59
C TYR A 248 -14.90 5.95 -8.29
N GLY A 249 -14.32 4.92 -8.86
CA GLY A 249 -14.95 3.61 -8.87
C GLY A 249 -14.61 2.71 -7.70
N GLY A 250 -13.67 3.07 -6.87
CA GLY A 250 -13.17 2.12 -5.89
C GLY A 250 -12.54 0.92 -6.57
N SER A 251 -13.14 -0.28 -6.39
CA SER A 251 -12.58 -1.52 -6.95
C SER A 251 -11.11 -1.71 -6.58
N SER A 252 -10.78 -1.41 -5.33
CA SER A 252 -9.41 -1.53 -4.80
C SER A 252 -8.90 -2.96 -4.90
N PHE A 253 -7.59 -3.13 -5.14
CA PHE A 253 -6.99 -4.43 -5.41
C PHE A 253 -5.78 -4.70 -4.53
N VAL A 254 -5.61 -5.96 -4.13
CA VAL A 254 -4.36 -6.47 -3.57
C VAL A 254 -3.83 -7.57 -4.46
N ALA A 255 -2.57 -7.47 -4.87
CA ALA A 255 -1.87 -8.51 -5.61
C ALA A 255 -0.66 -9.03 -4.83
N ASP A 256 -0.33 -10.32 -5.03
CA ASP A 256 0.93 -10.89 -4.54
C ASP A 256 2.12 -10.49 -5.44
N ALA A 257 3.33 -10.87 -5.03
CA ALA A 257 4.57 -10.57 -5.74
C ALA A 257 4.64 -11.13 -7.18
N SER A 258 3.77 -12.08 -7.54
CA SER A 258 3.65 -12.62 -8.90
C SER A 258 2.64 -11.85 -9.76
N GLY A 259 1.89 -10.93 -9.16
CA GLY A 259 0.80 -10.21 -9.80
C GLY A 259 -0.55 -10.95 -9.78
N ARG A 260 -0.67 -12.02 -8.99
CA ARG A 260 -1.97 -12.68 -8.79
C ARG A 260 -2.82 -11.84 -7.83
N ILE A 261 -4.06 -11.54 -8.23
CA ILE A 261 -5.00 -10.84 -7.35
C ILE A 261 -5.39 -11.73 -6.16
N LEU A 262 -5.25 -11.20 -4.98
CA LEU A 262 -5.62 -11.81 -3.70
C LEU A 262 -6.94 -11.28 -3.17
N LEU A 263 -7.28 -10.02 -3.49
CA LEU A 263 -8.47 -9.33 -3.03
C LEU A 263 -8.91 -8.30 -4.07
N THR A 264 -10.22 -8.20 -4.26
CA THR A 264 -10.90 -7.13 -5.01
C THR A 264 -12.04 -6.60 -4.15
N LEU A 265 -12.12 -5.29 -3.95
CA LEU A 265 -13.21 -4.63 -3.25
C LEU A 265 -14.35 -4.30 -4.22
N ARG A 266 -15.49 -3.83 -3.67
CA ARG A 266 -16.69 -3.54 -4.44
C ARG A 266 -16.48 -2.42 -5.45
N ASP A 267 -17.18 -2.53 -6.57
CA ASP A 267 -17.27 -1.48 -7.57
C ASP A 267 -18.26 -0.40 -7.11
N ARG A 268 -17.85 0.85 -7.13
CA ARG A 268 -18.62 2.08 -6.83
C ARG A 268 -19.40 2.06 -5.51
N ASP A 269 -18.87 1.39 -4.51
CA ASP A 269 -19.42 1.33 -3.15
C ASP A 269 -18.29 1.42 -2.12
N THR A 270 -18.61 1.90 -0.93
CA THR A 270 -17.66 1.85 0.19
C THR A 270 -17.46 0.41 0.62
N ASP A 271 -16.21 0.04 0.87
CA ASP A 271 -15.85 -1.30 1.33
C ASP A 271 -14.61 -1.27 2.22
N MET A 272 -14.56 -2.13 3.21
CA MET A 272 -13.36 -2.34 4.01
C MET A 272 -13.18 -3.82 4.33
N GLN A 273 -12.08 -4.38 3.86
CA GLN A 273 -11.75 -5.77 4.09
C GLN A 273 -10.33 -5.90 4.63
N VAL A 274 -10.10 -6.92 5.47
CA VAL A 274 -8.78 -7.26 5.97
C VAL A 274 -8.32 -8.56 5.34
N ILE A 275 -7.11 -8.52 4.77
CA ILE A 275 -6.47 -9.68 4.15
C ILE A 275 -5.07 -9.91 4.73
N SER A 276 -4.69 -11.17 4.92
CA SER A 276 -3.32 -11.55 5.26
C SER A 276 -2.48 -11.66 3.99
N VAL A 277 -1.43 -10.88 3.89
CA VAL A 277 -0.53 -10.83 2.74
C VAL A 277 0.86 -11.32 3.17
N PRO A 278 1.43 -12.31 2.49
CA PRO A 278 2.82 -12.71 2.72
C PRO A 278 3.78 -11.60 2.31
N VAL A 279 4.70 -11.24 3.20
CA VAL A 279 5.74 -10.20 2.96
C VAL A 279 7.14 -10.77 3.19
N GLY A 280 8.14 -10.09 2.62
CA GLY A 280 9.53 -10.54 2.65
C GLY A 280 9.90 -11.31 1.40
N SER A 281 11.18 -11.21 0.99
CA SER A 281 11.70 -11.90 -0.18
C SER A 281 11.55 -13.40 0.00
N GLN A 282 10.91 -14.06 -0.95
CA GLN A 282 11.13 -15.49 -1.13
C GLN A 282 12.64 -15.64 -1.39
N ALA A 283 13.35 -16.25 -0.45
CA ALA A 283 14.72 -16.67 -0.71
C ALA A 283 14.67 -17.65 -1.89
N ASN A 284 15.17 -17.21 -3.05
CA ASN A 284 15.42 -18.09 -4.18
C ASN A 284 16.55 -19.05 -3.86
#